data_0a723141b778258e654a60f25bba7544
#
_entry.id   0a723141b778258e654a60f25bba7544
#
_cell.length_a   1.000
_cell.length_b   1.000
_cell.length_c   1.000
_cell.angle_alpha   90.00
_cell.angle_beta   90.00
_cell.angle_gamma   90.00
#
_symmetry.space_group_name_H-M   'P 1'
#
loop_
_entity.id
_entity.type
_entity.pdbx_description
1 polymer ?
#
loop_
_entity_poly.entity_id
_entity_poly.type
_entity_poly.pdbx_seq_one_letter_code
_entity_poly.pdbx_strand_id
1 'polypeptide(L)'
;ATSKRGMRKGLTAYGDEEFSLFLRKAFIKAMGYTDDALDRPIVGITNTFSGFNACHRNVPELIDAVKRGVMLAGGLPVEFPIITLHESFAHPTSMYLRNLMSIDTEEMIRGQPVDAVVLIGGCDKTVPALLMGAASANVPAIMLVTGPMITGDHKGERLGACTDCRRFWGKFRAGEISEQEIGEINNKLAPSAGTCM
;
A
#
# COMPACT_ATOMS: atom_id res chain seq x y z
N ALA A 1 15.32 -21.37 23.19
CA ALA A 1 14.39 -21.72 22.14
C ALA A 1 14.71 -20.85 20.94
N THR A 2 15.12 -21.42 19.82
CA THR A 2 15.28 -20.72 18.57
C THR A 2 13.93 -20.16 18.17
N SER A 3 13.84 -18.82 18.03
CA SER A 3 12.61 -18.14 17.60
C SER A 3 12.12 -18.76 16.29
N LYS A 4 10.92 -19.34 16.28
CA LYS A 4 10.32 -19.86 15.04
C LYS A 4 10.08 -18.68 14.10
N ARG A 5 10.65 -18.72 12.91
CA ARG A 5 10.59 -17.65 11.89
C ARG A 5 10.18 -18.20 10.54
N GLY A 6 9.78 -17.33 9.63
CA GLY A 6 9.38 -17.67 8.26
C GLY A 6 8.29 -18.74 8.24
N MET A 7 8.42 -19.73 7.39
CA MET A 7 7.42 -20.79 7.22
C MET A 7 7.08 -21.56 8.51
N ARG A 8 7.95 -21.53 9.52
CA ARG A 8 7.74 -22.18 10.83
C ARG A 8 7.00 -21.30 11.85
N LYS A 9 6.68 -20.05 11.51
CA LYS A 9 5.96 -19.14 12.41
C LYS A 9 4.47 -19.50 12.47
N GLY A 10 3.91 -19.59 13.68
CA GLY A 10 2.47 -19.80 13.86
C GLY A 10 1.94 -21.13 13.31
N LEU A 11 2.69 -22.22 13.46
CA LEU A 11 2.27 -23.56 13.04
C LEU A 11 1.32 -24.17 14.09
N THR A 12 0.08 -23.75 14.11
CA THR A 12 -0.93 -24.25 15.05
C THR A 12 -2.12 -24.94 14.38
N ALA A 13 -2.26 -24.77 13.06
CA ALA A 13 -3.31 -25.42 12.28
C ALA A 13 -3.10 -26.96 12.26
N TYR A 14 -4.19 -27.70 12.25
CA TYR A 14 -4.22 -29.18 12.15
C TYR A 14 -3.60 -29.97 13.32
N GLY A 15 -3.21 -29.32 14.42
CA GLY A 15 -2.72 -29.96 15.63
C GLY A 15 -1.35 -30.67 15.52
N ASP A 16 -0.70 -30.67 14.34
CA ASP A 16 0.62 -31.21 14.06
C ASP A 16 1.47 -30.16 13.32
N GLU A 17 2.55 -29.72 13.98
CA GLU A 17 3.41 -28.65 13.42
C GLU A 17 4.15 -29.11 12.15
N GLU A 18 4.63 -30.34 12.09
CA GLU A 18 5.36 -30.84 10.91
C GLU A 18 4.41 -31.07 9.72
N PHE A 19 3.21 -31.54 9.96
CA PHE A 19 2.17 -31.62 8.94
C PHE A 19 1.76 -30.23 8.44
N SER A 20 1.58 -29.27 9.34
CA SER A 20 1.30 -27.87 8.99
C SER A 20 2.41 -27.26 8.12
N LEU A 21 3.68 -27.51 8.47
CA LEU A 21 4.81 -27.05 7.67
C LEU A 21 4.85 -27.74 6.29
N PHE A 22 4.59 -29.05 6.26
CA PHE A 22 4.51 -29.82 5.01
C PHE A 22 3.46 -29.21 4.07
N LEU A 23 2.25 -28.96 4.56
CA LEU A 23 1.19 -28.32 3.77
C LEU A 23 1.58 -26.93 3.28
N ARG A 24 2.10 -26.07 4.15
CA ARG A 24 2.53 -24.72 3.76
C ARG A 24 3.57 -24.79 2.64
N LYS A 25 4.59 -25.62 2.77
CA LYS A 25 5.62 -25.81 1.74
C LYS A 25 5.04 -26.34 0.43
N ALA A 26 4.12 -27.31 0.50
CA ALA A 26 3.49 -27.87 -0.69
C ALA A 26 2.76 -26.80 -1.52
N PHE A 27 1.91 -25.99 -0.88
CA PHE A 27 1.13 -24.99 -1.57
C PHE A 27 1.96 -23.79 -2.07
N ILE A 28 2.93 -23.32 -1.25
CA ILE A 28 3.73 -22.17 -1.67
C ILE A 28 4.76 -22.54 -2.75
N LYS A 29 5.21 -23.78 -2.83
CA LYS A 29 6.04 -24.28 -3.92
C LYS A 29 5.35 -24.21 -5.29
N ALA A 30 4.01 -24.28 -5.32
CA ALA A 30 3.25 -24.07 -6.55
C ALA A 30 3.44 -22.66 -7.13
N MET A 31 3.90 -21.70 -6.31
CA MET A 31 4.27 -20.34 -6.73
C MET A 31 5.71 -20.25 -7.29
N GLY A 32 6.44 -21.36 -7.40
CA GLY A 32 7.79 -21.43 -7.95
C GLY A 32 8.93 -21.26 -6.92
N TYR A 33 8.64 -21.28 -5.62
CA TYR A 33 9.67 -21.16 -4.60
C TYR A 33 10.39 -22.51 -4.34
N THR A 34 11.71 -22.43 -4.10
CA THR A 34 12.54 -23.57 -3.71
C THR A 34 12.57 -23.74 -2.19
N ASP A 35 12.98 -24.92 -1.71
CA ASP A 35 13.15 -25.16 -0.27
C ASP A 35 14.14 -24.18 0.38
N ASP A 36 15.26 -23.88 -0.29
CA ASP A 36 16.24 -22.89 0.18
C ASP A 36 15.61 -21.49 0.38
N ALA A 37 14.77 -21.05 -0.55
CA ALA A 37 14.05 -19.79 -0.42
C ALA A 37 13.07 -19.81 0.76
N LEU A 38 12.38 -20.93 0.99
CA LEU A 38 11.38 -21.09 2.05
C LEU A 38 11.97 -21.19 3.46
N ASP A 39 13.26 -21.48 3.58
CA ASP A 39 13.97 -21.50 4.86
C ASP A 39 14.51 -20.12 5.30
N ARG A 40 14.36 -19.09 4.45
CA ARG A 40 14.74 -17.71 4.73
C ARG A 40 13.70 -16.96 5.59
N PRO A 41 14.10 -15.88 6.29
CA PRO A 41 13.15 -14.97 6.89
C PRO A 41 12.21 -14.39 5.83
N ILE A 42 10.91 -14.35 6.12
CA ILE A 42 9.91 -13.82 5.21
C ILE A 42 9.65 -12.35 5.52
N VAL A 43 9.85 -11.50 4.51
CA VAL A 43 9.48 -10.08 4.57
C VAL A 43 8.24 -9.87 3.72
N GLY A 44 7.13 -9.57 4.39
CA GLY A 44 5.88 -9.24 3.73
C GLY A 44 5.96 -7.86 3.08
N ILE A 45 5.31 -7.68 1.93
CA ILE A 45 5.25 -6.39 1.23
C ILE A 45 3.77 -6.10 0.95
N THR A 46 3.25 -5.02 1.50
CA THR A 46 1.85 -4.65 1.23
C THR A 46 1.72 -4.10 -0.19
N ASN A 47 0.82 -4.69 -0.97
CA ASN A 47 0.48 -4.21 -2.30
C ASN A 47 -0.83 -3.41 -2.24
N THR A 48 -0.71 -2.10 -2.29
CA THR A 48 -1.83 -1.15 -2.30
C THR A 48 -2.11 -0.58 -3.70
N PHE A 49 -1.59 -1.19 -4.74
CA PHE A 49 -1.86 -0.75 -6.12
C PHE A 49 -3.35 -0.81 -6.44
N SER A 50 -3.83 0.22 -7.15
CA SER A 50 -5.16 0.24 -7.72
C SER A 50 -5.18 1.13 -8.97
N GLY A 51 -5.85 0.69 -10.03
CA GLY A 51 -6.09 1.49 -11.23
C GLY A 51 -6.97 2.72 -10.99
N PHE A 52 -7.64 2.82 -9.84
CA PHE A 52 -8.44 3.97 -9.44
C PHE A 52 -7.71 4.94 -8.52
N ASN A 53 -6.49 4.63 -8.09
CA ASN A 53 -5.77 5.45 -7.11
C ASN A 53 -4.45 5.98 -7.67
N ALA A 54 -4.46 7.23 -8.14
CA ALA A 54 -3.27 7.89 -8.67
C ALA A 54 -2.13 8.00 -7.66
N CYS A 55 -2.44 8.06 -6.35
CA CYS A 55 -1.43 8.09 -5.29
C CYS A 55 -0.62 6.78 -5.20
N HIS A 56 -1.14 5.69 -5.76
CA HIS A 56 -0.54 4.35 -5.70
C HIS A 56 -0.12 3.79 -7.07
N ARG A 57 -0.11 4.63 -8.11
CA ARG A 57 0.19 4.19 -9.49
C ARG A 57 1.57 3.53 -9.62
N ASN A 58 2.56 4.01 -8.87
CA ASN A 58 3.95 3.53 -8.90
C ASN A 58 4.26 2.45 -7.83
N VAL A 59 3.25 1.92 -7.15
CA VAL A 59 3.43 0.84 -6.16
C VAL A 59 4.08 -0.41 -6.76
N PRO A 60 3.73 -0.88 -7.97
CA PRO A 60 4.37 -2.05 -8.56
C PRO A 60 5.89 -1.89 -8.72
N GLU A 61 6.35 -0.75 -9.18
CA GLU A 61 7.78 -0.45 -9.36
C GLU A 61 8.51 -0.39 -8.01
N LEU A 62 7.85 0.12 -6.97
CA LEU A 62 8.38 0.13 -5.60
C LEU A 62 8.45 -1.28 -5.03
N ILE A 63 7.43 -2.12 -5.24
CA ILE A 63 7.42 -3.54 -4.83
C ILE A 63 8.63 -4.26 -5.45
N ASP A 64 8.87 -4.10 -6.74
CA ASP A 64 9.99 -4.73 -7.42
C ASP A 64 11.34 -4.28 -6.86
N ALA A 65 11.48 -2.99 -6.52
CA ALA A 65 12.68 -2.48 -5.87
C ALA A 65 12.87 -3.08 -4.46
N VAL A 66 11.80 -3.15 -3.67
CA VAL A 66 11.82 -3.75 -2.32
C VAL A 66 12.14 -5.24 -2.39
N LYS A 67 11.55 -6.00 -3.34
CA LYS A 67 11.88 -7.42 -3.54
C LYS A 67 13.39 -7.63 -3.77
N ARG A 68 14.00 -6.82 -4.63
CA ARG A 68 15.46 -6.88 -4.87
C ARG A 68 16.26 -6.62 -3.60
N GLY A 69 15.88 -5.58 -2.83
CA GLY A 69 16.55 -5.24 -1.57
C GLY A 69 16.46 -6.35 -0.53
N VAL A 70 15.28 -6.94 -0.36
CA VAL A 70 15.03 -8.06 0.57
C VAL A 70 15.85 -9.29 0.18
N MET A 71 15.89 -9.64 -1.13
CA MET A 71 16.68 -10.76 -1.62
C MET A 71 18.18 -10.55 -1.41
N LEU A 72 18.68 -9.35 -1.64
CA LEU A 72 20.09 -9.00 -1.39
C LEU A 72 20.46 -9.12 0.10
N ALA A 73 19.50 -8.85 0.99
CA ALA A 73 19.68 -9.03 2.43
C ALA A 73 19.49 -10.49 2.90
N GLY A 74 19.24 -11.44 2.00
CA GLY A 74 19.07 -12.85 2.32
C GLY A 74 17.67 -13.25 2.80
N GLY A 75 16.67 -12.36 2.68
CA GLY A 75 15.28 -12.63 2.98
C GLY A 75 14.49 -13.20 1.80
N LEU A 76 13.28 -13.67 2.07
CA LEU A 76 12.28 -14.01 1.08
C LEU A 76 11.21 -12.92 1.03
N PRO A 77 11.14 -12.12 -0.06
CA PRO A 77 10.08 -11.12 -0.22
C PRO A 77 8.78 -11.78 -0.70
N VAL A 78 7.68 -11.53 -0.01
CA VAL A 78 6.36 -12.02 -0.42
C VAL A 78 5.38 -10.86 -0.36
N GLU A 79 4.81 -10.48 -1.51
CA GLU A 79 3.78 -9.47 -1.56
C GLU A 79 2.39 -10.06 -1.25
N PHE A 80 1.54 -9.22 -0.67
CA PHE A 80 0.13 -9.54 -0.45
C PHE A 80 -0.73 -8.27 -0.61
N PRO A 81 -1.99 -8.42 -1.07
CA PRO A 81 -2.88 -7.29 -1.31
C PRO A 81 -3.37 -6.68 -0.01
N ILE A 82 -3.62 -5.37 -0.04
CA ILE A 82 -4.30 -4.60 0.99
C ILE A 82 -5.37 -3.75 0.32
N ILE A 83 -6.51 -3.56 0.97
CA ILE A 83 -7.57 -2.65 0.51
C ILE A 83 -6.98 -1.27 0.27
N THR A 84 -7.27 -0.70 -0.90
CA THR A 84 -6.89 0.66 -1.28
C THR A 84 -8.07 1.37 -1.91
N LEU A 85 -8.32 2.61 -1.47
CA LEU A 85 -9.43 3.43 -1.91
C LEU A 85 -8.94 4.86 -2.16
N HIS A 86 -9.48 5.49 -3.20
CA HIS A 86 -9.25 6.90 -3.47
C HIS A 86 -10.48 7.72 -3.08
N GLU A 87 -10.27 8.86 -2.42
CA GLU A 87 -11.33 9.73 -1.92
C GLU A 87 -12.35 10.12 -2.99
N SER A 88 -11.89 10.37 -4.23
CA SER A 88 -12.77 10.80 -5.33
C SER A 88 -13.82 9.77 -5.74
N PHE A 89 -13.60 8.50 -5.41
CA PHE A 89 -14.49 7.39 -5.77
C PHE A 89 -15.20 6.76 -4.58
N ALA A 90 -14.76 7.07 -3.35
CA ALA A 90 -15.37 6.55 -2.14
C ALA A 90 -16.59 7.35 -1.75
N HIS A 91 -17.67 6.66 -1.35
CA HIS A 91 -18.92 7.31 -0.95
C HIS A 91 -19.36 6.83 0.45
N PRO A 92 -19.69 7.73 1.38
CA PRO A 92 -19.65 9.21 1.27
C PRO A 92 -18.24 9.78 1.38
N THR A 93 -17.28 9.07 1.95
CA THR A 93 -15.85 9.44 2.05
C THR A 93 -15.02 8.21 2.41
N SER A 94 -13.77 8.15 1.93
CA SER A 94 -12.83 7.09 2.28
C SER A 94 -12.41 7.09 3.76
N MET A 95 -12.68 8.18 4.49
CA MET A 95 -12.36 8.31 5.91
C MET A 95 -13.05 7.23 6.77
N TYR A 96 -14.29 6.88 6.46
CA TYR A 96 -15.02 5.83 7.18
C TYR A 96 -14.43 4.44 6.98
N LEU A 97 -13.70 4.24 5.88
CA LEU A 97 -13.11 2.95 5.53
C LEU A 97 -11.68 2.80 6.06
N ARG A 98 -11.08 3.85 6.63
CA ARG A 98 -9.72 3.81 7.17
C ARG A 98 -9.54 2.72 8.25
N ASN A 99 -10.51 2.57 9.15
CA ASN A 99 -10.45 1.53 10.19
C ASN A 99 -10.57 0.12 9.59
N LEU A 100 -11.42 -0.06 8.57
CA LEU A 100 -11.50 -1.33 7.84
C LEU A 100 -10.17 -1.66 7.18
N MET A 101 -9.52 -0.69 6.53
CA MET A 101 -8.19 -0.86 5.92
C MET A 101 -7.13 -1.20 6.97
N SER A 102 -7.22 -0.63 8.18
CA SER A 102 -6.33 -0.96 9.30
C SER A 102 -6.53 -2.40 9.78
N ILE A 103 -7.78 -2.83 9.93
CA ILE A 103 -8.12 -4.21 10.30
C ILE A 103 -7.66 -5.18 9.22
N ASP A 104 -7.93 -4.89 7.95
CA ASP A 104 -7.45 -5.69 6.82
C ASP A 104 -5.92 -5.84 6.85
N THR A 105 -5.19 -4.75 7.07
CA THR A 105 -3.73 -4.76 7.18
C THR A 105 -3.27 -5.65 8.35
N GLU A 106 -3.89 -5.52 9.53
CA GLU A 106 -3.56 -6.34 10.69
C GLU A 106 -3.79 -7.81 10.42
N GLU A 107 -4.97 -8.16 9.89
CA GLU A 107 -5.34 -9.57 9.63
C GLU A 107 -4.48 -10.18 8.53
N MET A 108 -4.15 -9.44 7.48
CA MET A 108 -3.23 -9.90 6.44
C MET A 108 -1.82 -10.16 6.98
N ILE A 109 -1.33 -9.31 7.88
CA ILE A 109 -0.03 -9.52 8.54
C ILE A 109 -0.07 -10.72 9.49
N ARG A 110 -1.14 -10.85 10.31
CA ARG A 110 -1.30 -11.95 11.27
C ARG A 110 -1.56 -13.29 10.60
N GLY A 111 -2.29 -13.29 9.50
CA GLY A 111 -2.63 -14.49 8.75
C GLY A 111 -1.47 -15.08 7.95
N GLN A 112 -0.41 -14.29 7.72
CA GLN A 112 0.76 -14.70 6.94
C GLN A 112 1.96 -14.99 7.88
N PRO A 113 2.86 -15.93 7.52
CA PRO A 113 4.04 -16.25 8.33
C PRO A 113 5.19 -15.22 8.12
N VAL A 114 4.87 -13.92 8.17
CA VAL A 114 5.85 -12.85 7.95
C VAL A 114 6.66 -12.54 9.22
N ASP A 115 7.95 -12.34 9.07
CA ASP A 115 8.85 -11.94 10.15
C ASP A 115 8.95 -10.42 10.30
N ALA A 116 8.80 -9.71 9.20
CA ALA A 116 8.78 -8.26 9.10
C ALA A 116 7.90 -7.83 7.92
N VAL A 117 7.53 -6.57 7.84
CA VAL A 117 6.71 -6.05 6.75
C VAL A 117 7.22 -4.71 6.22
N VAL A 118 7.20 -4.56 4.90
CA VAL A 118 7.35 -3.28 4.22
C VAL A 118 5.96 -2.79 3.82
N LEU A 119 5.56 -1.68 4.40
CA LEU A 119 4.27 -1.03 4.15
C LEU A 119 4.44 -0.05 3.00
N ILE A 120 3.72 -0.23 1.89
CA ILE A 120 3.78 0.68 0.74
C ILE A 120 2.43 1.37 0.56
N GLY A 121 2.45 2.71 0.55
CA GLY A 121 1.23 3.48 0.35
C GLY A 121 1.54 4.98 0.21
N GLY A 122 0.59 5.75 -0.33
CA GLY A 122 0.79 7.17 -0.61
C GLY A 122 -0.42 8.06 -0.30
N CYS A 123 -1.59 7.48 -0.09
CA CYS A 123 -2.80 8.24 0.20
C CYS A 123 -2.91 8.55 1.69
N ASP A 124 -3.49 9.70 2.02
CA ASP A 124 -3.68 10.20 3.40
C ASP A 124 -4.54 9.29 4.30
N LYS A 125 -5.31 8.37 3.74
CA LYS A 125 -6.03 7.33 4.49
C LYS A 125 -5.26 6.03 4.55
N THR A 126 -4.58 5.64 3.47
CA THR A 126 -3.85 4.37 3.38
C THR A 126 -2.63 4.35 4.29
N VAL A 127 -1.81 5.41 4.27
CA VAL A 127 -0.60 5.47 5.12
C VAL A 127 -0.91 5.28 6.61
N PRO A 128 -1.83 6.04 7.23
CA PRO A 128 -2.16 5.80 8.64
C PRO A 128 -2.83 4.44 8.87
N ALA A 129 -3.64 3.93 7.95
CA ALA A 129 -4.26 2.62 8.09
C ALA A 129 -3.21 1.49 8.13
N LEU A 130 -2.22 1.53 7.23
CA LEU A 130 -1.11 0.57 7.23
C LEU A 130 -0.29 0.63 8.52
N LEU A 131 0.02 1.84 9.01
CA LEU A 131 0.76 2.03 10.27
C LEU A 131 -0.03 1.52 11.48
N MET A 132 -1.34 1.80 11.54
CA MET A 132 -2.22 1.31 12.60
C MET A 132 -2.29 -0.22 12.61
N GLY A 133 -2.48 -0.86 11.45
CA GLY A 133 -2.56 -2.31 11.33
C GLY A 133 -1.23 -2.99 11.69
N ALA A 134 -0.11 -2.48 11.22
CA ALA A 134 1.21 -3.02 11.54
C ALA A 134 1.56 -2.85 13.02
N ALA A 135 1.23 -1.70 13.63
CA ALA A 135 1.43 -1.47 15.06
C ALA A 135 0.58 -2.43 15.92
N SER A 136 -0.68 -2.66 15.52
CA SER A 136 -1.55 -3.62 16.19
C SER A 136 -1.06 -5.06 16.04
N ALA A 137 -0.56 -5.44 14.86
CA ALA A 137 0.03 -6.76 14.62
C ALA A 137 1.35 -6.98 15.37
N ASN A 138 2.00 -5.89 15.84
CA ASN A 138 3.23 -5.91 16.60
C ASN A 138 4.37 -6.69 15.92
N VAL A 139 4.60 -6.39 14.64
CA VAL A 139 5.72 -6.93 13.84
C VAL A 139 6.69 -5.82 13.44
N PRO A 140 7.99 -6.11 13.25
CA PRO A 140 8.90 -5.13 12.68
C PRO A 140 8.38 -4.61 11.35
N ALA A 141 8.27 -3.29 11.21
CA ALA A 141 7.70 -2.67 10.03
C ALA A 141 8.51 -1.44 9.60
N ILE A 142 8.56 -1.22 8.29
CA ILE A 142 9.08 0.02 7.69
C ILE A 142 8.05 0.56 6.71
N MET A 143 7.81 1.88 6.75
CA MET A 143 6.91 2.55 5.82
C MET A 143 7.70 3.11 4.64
N LEU A 144 7.30 2.74 3.43
CA LEU A 144 7.78 3.28 2.17
C LEU A 144 6.61 4.04 1.51
N VAL A 145 6.73 5.35 1.44
CA VAL A 145 5.70 6.19 0.79
C VAL A 145 5.94 6.27 -0.72
N THR A 146 4.85 6.43 -1.48
CA THR A 146 4.91 6.49 -2.96
C THR A 146 5.54 7.78 -3.50
N GLY A 147 5.81 8.75 -2.62
CA GLY A 147 6.35 10.05 -2.99
C GLY A 147 5.29 11.04 -3.49
N PRO A 148 5.62 12.34 -3.58
CA PRO A 148 4.70 13.38 -3.99
C PRO A 148 4.47 13.35 -5.52
N MET A 149 3.29 13.80 -5.95
CA MET A 149 3.08 14.15 -7.35
C MET A 149 3.77 15.46 -7.71
N ILE A 150 3.98 15.68 -9.01
CA ILE A 150 4.47 16.99 -9.51
C ILE A 150 3.43 18.05 -9.16
N THR A 151 3.89 19.22 -8.69
CA THR A 151 3.03 20.37 -8.43
C THR A 151 2.45 20.90 -9.73
N GLY A 152 1.14 21.08 -9.79
CA GLY A 152 0.48 21.73 -10.91
C GLY A 152 0.74 23.24 -10.95
N ASP A 153 0.46 23.85 -12.09
CA ASP A 153 0.57 25.30 -12.29
C ASP A 153 -0.55 25.81 -13.21
N HIS A 154 -1.15 26.94 -12.84
CA HIS A 154 -2.08 27.67 -13.69
C HIS A 154 -1.78 29.16 -13.63
N LYS A 155 -1.38 29.74 -14.76
CA LYS A 155 -1.04 31.18 -14.90
C LYS A 155 0.02 31.67 -13.89
N GLY A 156 1.02 30.80 -13.57
CA GLY A 156 2.08 31.09 -12.59
C GLY A 156 1.68 30.84 -11.13
N GLU A 157 0.44 30.43 -10.88
CA GLU A 157 -0.02 30.03 -9.54
C GLU A 157 0.11 28.52 -9.36
N ARG A 158 0.74 28.09 -8.26
CA ARG A 158 0.84 26.65 -7.91
C ARG A 158 -0.54 26.09 -7.59
N LEU A 159 -0.78 24.87 -8.07
CA LEU A 159 -2.01 24.12 -7.81
C LEU A 159 -1.74 22.90 -6.91
N GLY A 160 -2.45 22.85 -5.78
CA GLY A 160 -2.55 21.66 -4.95
C GLY A 160 -3.85 20.91 -5.24
N ALA A 161 -3.75 19.64 -5.67
CA ALA A 161 -4.90 18.89 -6.14
C ALA A 161 -6.09 18.90 -5.16
N CYS A 162 -5.83 18.69 -3.86
CA CYS A 162 -6.91 18.60 -2.86
C CYS A 162 -7.42 19.95 -2.36
N THR A 163 -6.59 20.98 -2.35
CA THR A 163 -6.95 22.31 -1.85
C THR A 163 -7.58 23.17 -2.93
N ASP A 164 -7.02 23.15 -4.13
CA ASP A 164 -7.40 24.09 -5.19
C ASP A 164 -8.58 23.62 -6.03
N CYS A 165 -8.87 22.31 -6.09
CA CYS A 165 -10.04 21.80 -6.79
C CYS A 165 -11.35 22.47 -6.28
N ARG A 166 -11.51 22.61 -4.97
CA ARG A 166 -12.71 23.25 -4.38
C ARG A 166 -12.71 24.76 -4.60
N ARG A 167 -11.55 25.40 -4.48
CA ARG A 167 -11.39 26.84 -4.69
C ARG A 167 -11.78 27.24 -6.11
N PHE A 168 -11.22 26.58 -7.10
CA PHE A 168 -11.50 26.88 -8.51
C PHE A 168 -12.91 26.46 -8.93
N TRP A 169 -13.42 25.33 -8.42
CA TRP A 169 -14.80 24.94 -8.65
C TRP A 169 -15.79 25.97 -8.08
N GLY A 170 -15.50 26.57 -6.92
CA GLY A 170 -16.25 27.70 -6.35
C GLY A 170 -16.27 28.91 -7.27
N LYS A 171 -15.10 29.31 -7.82
CA LYS A 171 -15.00 30.41 -8.79
C LYS A 171 -15.80 30.15 -10.07
N PHE A 172 -15.73 28.93 -10.58
CA PHE A 172 -16.52 28.53 -11.75
C PHE A 172 -18.02 28.66 -11.49
N ARG A 173 -18.49 28.17 -10.36
CA ARG A 173 -19.91 28.29 -9.97
C ARG A 173 -20.37 29.74 -9.72
N ALA A 174 -19.47 30.60 -9.31
CA ALA A 174 -19.73 32.01 -9.14
C ALA A 174 -19.69 32.81 -10.48
N GLY A 175 -19.35 32.14 -11.59
CA GLY A 175 -19.21 32.79 -12.90
C GLY A 175 -17.95 33.64 -13.05
N GLU A 176 -16.95 33.50 -12.16
CA GLU A 176 -15.71 34.23 -12.16
C GLU A 176 -14.69 33.72 -13.19
N ILE A 177 -14.82 32.43 -13.55
CA ILE A 177 -13.98 31.77 -14.56
C ILE A 177 -14.86 30.99 -15.54
N SER A 178 -14.36 30.83 -16.78
CA SER A 178 -15.08 30.13 -17.85
C SER A 178 -15.00 28.61 -17.73
N GLU A 179 -15.88 27.91 -18.49
CA GLU A 179 -15.83 26.46 -18.65
C GLU A 179 -14.49 25.99 -19.24
N GLN A 180 -13.96 26.74 -20.20
CA GLN A 180 -12.65 26.43 -20.77
C GLN A 180 -11.56 26.53 -19.70
N GLU A 181 -11.56 27.58 -18.88
CA GLU A 181 -10.54 27.81 -17.85
C GLU A 181 -10.59 26.73 -16.74
N ILE A 182 -11.80 26.35 -16.27
CA ILE A 182 -11.90 25.26 -15.28
C ILE A 182 -11.43 23.93 -15.87
N GLY A 183 -11.65 23.67 -17.16
CA GLY A 183 -11.11 22.51 -17.88
C GLY A 183 -9.58 22.50 -17.95
N GLU A 184 -8.95 23.63 -18.22
CA GLU A 184 -7.49 23.78 -18.21
C GLU A 184 -6.91 23.52 -16.81
N ILE A 185 -7.56 24.02 -15.76
CA ILE A 185 -7.18 23.78 -14.36
C ILE A 185 -7.32 22.32 -13.99
N ASN A 186 -8.44 21.67 -14.39
CA ASN A 186 -8.66 20.24 -14.15
C ASN A 186 -7.51 19.37 -14.66
N ASN A 187 -7.01 19.65 -15.86
CA ASN A 187 -5.89 18.93 -16.47
C ASN A 187 -4.56 19.11 -15.71
N LYS A 188 -4.46 20.11 -14.84
CA LYS A 188 -3.23 20.47 -14.13
C LYS A 188 -3.28 20.20 -12.63
N LEU A 189 -4.44 19.83 -12.08
CA LEU A 189 -4.59 19.56 -10.65
C LEU A 189 -3.81 18.34 -10.17
N ALA A 190 -3.69 17.31 -11.01
CA ALA A 190 -2.98 16.08 -10.71
C ALA A 190 -2.09 15.68 -11.90
N PRO A 191 -0.98 16.37 -12.14
CA PRO A 191 -0.20 16.23 -13.38
C PRO A 191 0.66 14.96 -13.41
N SER A 192 0.84 14.26 -12.31
CA SER A 192 1.57 12.99 -12.23
C SER A 192 0.99 12.06 -11.16
N ALA A 193 1.40 10.79 -11.21
CA ALA A 193 1.18 9.87 -10.11
C ALA A 193 1.95 10.30 -8.84
N GLY A 194 1.46 9.91 -7.68
CA GLY A 194 2.05 10.22 -6.37
C GLY A 194 1.04 10.83 -5.40
N THR A 195 1.49 11.14 -4.20
CA THR A 195 0.66 11.75 -3.15
C THR A 195 0.18 13.13 -3.59
N CYS A 196 -1.12 13.36 -3.52
CA CYS A 196 -1.79 14.57 -4.04
C CYS A 196 -1.79 15.78 -3.06
N MET A 197 -0.96 15.78 -2.04
CA MET A 197 -0.88 16.86 -1.05
C MET A 197 0.31 17.76 -1.28
#